data_ccda3e595682e1369d0e21fb00effb1a
#
_entry.id   ccda3e595682e1369d0e21fb00effb1a
#
_cell.length_a   1.000
_cell.length_b   1.000
_cell.length_c   1.000
_cell.angle_alpha   90.00
_cell.angle_beta   90.00
_cell.angle_gamma   90.00
#
_symmetry.space_group_name_H-M   'P 1'
#
loop_
_entity.id
_entity.type
_entity.pdbx_description
1 polymer ?
#
loop_
_entity_poly.entity_id
_entity_poly.type
_entity_poly.pdbx_seq_one_letter_code
_entity_poly.pdbx_strand_id
1 'polypeptide(L)'
;MKKTIFTIIFLISLSSCRDFLYNEPVESVSINEQLGTKNGMLESLNGAYYQLRSTYFLEPAITYGDLLSGNFKFSPATSGNISIDSQVSNIYQFDDQKTESDLAYFYSNMYQLINNVNLILQYADNLTDATPSEISEIKAEALGLRAFAHFQLYKYYAQNYSYTADASHLGIVYNLKPLKVGVDYPSRKTAAETFVLLENDVQQALSLFQSEKAIPAGLKKNFLTANAVKLLASEIALWKGDWQKAINYSNDLITNSSYTLTPGNEMADNWAVSESIFELANDSNNDFPASQLYNFISSGSKSSYVASHDVYNLFSSSDKRKTLFETKNLATKISGVSVSLPYHFTRKYKIKTGSLIYRLTLAYFIRAEAAFHAGNNTQALNDINTIRNRAGLTSLTNISLDAILEEKRKEFIFENQYFFDLMRNHKNIVRNDGCISLNCNPAYPNNKFVAPIPQATISVNSAMQQNPGY
;
A
#
# COMPACT_ATOMS: atom_id res chain seq x y z
N MET A 1 54.00 -47.60 27.06
CA MET A 1 54.21 -46.81 25.83
C MET A 1 53.01 -46.84 24.87
N LYS A 2 52.40 -47.98 24.51
CA LYS A 2 51.27 -48.02 23.56
C LYS A 2 50.00 -47.30 24.09
N LYS A 3 49.68 -47.34 25.39
CA LYS A 3 48.50 -46.63 25.97
C LYS A 3 48.68 -45.13 26.06
N THR A 4 49.90 -44.64 26.29
CA THR A 4 50.19 -43.19 26.32
C THR A 4 50.17 -42.53 24.97
N ILE A 5 50.54 -43.25 23.91
CA ILE A 5 50.48 -42.77 22.52
C ILE A 5 48.99 -42.64 22.08
N PHE A 6 48.13 -43.56 22.47
CA PHE A 6 46.69 -43.52 22.12
C PHE A 6 45.97 -42.34 22.80
N THR A 7 46.35 -41.99 24.04
CA THR A 7 45.79 -40.85 24.76
C THR A 7 46.24 -39.51 24.17
N ILE A 8 47.47 -39.40 23.67
CA ILE A 8 47.99 -38.19 23.01
C ILE A 8 47.33 -37.98 21.64
N ILE A 9 47.09 -39.04 20.88
CA ILE A 9 46.40 -38.97 19.58
C ILE A 9 44.93 -38.56 19.78
N PHE A 10 44.25 -38.99 20.84
CA PHE A 10 42.86 -38.60 21.13
C PHE A 10 42.75 -37.16 21.61
N LEU A 11 43.76 -36.60 22.31
CA LEU A 11 43.77 -35.16 22.68
C LEU A 11 44.06 -34.20 21.53
N ILE A 12 44.77 -34.65 20.50
CA ILE A 12 45.05 -33.83 19.29
C ILE A 12 43.82 -33.77 18.37
N SER A 13 42.94 -34.78 18.41
CA SER A 13 41.70 -34.78 17.61
C SER A 13 40.60 -33.83 18.17
N LEU A 14 40.77 -33.27 19.38
CA LEU A 14 39.86 -32.30 19.99
C LEU A 14 40.21 -30.84 19.65
N SER A 15 41.33 -30.57 18.97
CA SER A 15 41.71 -29.23 18.50
C SER A 15 41.27 -28.96 17.07
N SER A 16 40.32 -29.75 16.51
CA SER A 16 39.79 -29.62 15.17
C SER A 16 38.87 -28.40 15.04
N CYS A 17 39.35 -27.44 14.32
CA CYS A 17 38.63 -26.53 13.45
C CYS A 17 37.47 -25.74 14.07
N ARG A 18 37.78 -24.72 14.86
CA ARG A 18 36.87 -23.57 15.02
C ARG A 18 36.65 -22.85 13.68
N ASP A 19 37.62 -22.78 12.81
CA ASP A 19 37.57 -22.04 11.54
C ASP A 19 36.73 -22.75 10.45
N PHE A 20 36.52 -24.08 10.57
CA PHE A 20 35.69 -24.82 9.60
C PHE A 20 34.18 -24.54 9.75
N LEU A 21 33.76 -24.07 10.92
CA LEU A 21 32.36 -23.68 11.18
C LEU A 21 32.08 -22.21 10.89
N TYR A 22 33.11 -21.42 10.56
CA TYR A 22 33.03 -20.02 10.14
C TYR A 22 33.37 -19.83 8.66
N ASN A 23 32.98 -20.75 7.81
CA ASN A 23 32.96 -20.46 6.38
C ASN A 23 31.79 -19.50 6.12
N GLU A 24 32.08 -18.20 6.06
CA GLU A 24 31.17 -17.26 5.42
C GLU A 24 30.92 -17.76 4.01
N PRO A 25 29.65 -17.84 3.56
CA PRO A 25 29.36 -18.27 2.21
C PRO A 25 30.08 -17.34 1.23
N VAL A 26 30.93 -17.89 0.36
CA VAL A 26 31.75 -17.12 -0.60
C VAL A 26 30.91 -16.28 -1.58
N GLU A 27 29.61 -16.52 -1.63
CA GLU A 27 28.63 -15.84 -2.51
C GLU A 27 27.66 -14.92 -1.74
N SER A 28 27.80 -14.72 -0.42
CA SER A 28 26.96 -13.81 0.35
C SER A 28 27.80 -12.82 1.17
N VAL A 29 27.47 -11.56 1.05
CA VAL A 29 28.07 -10.47 1.85
C VAL A 29 27.47 -10.52 3.24
N SER A 30 28.29 -10.38 4.29
CA SER A 30 27.80 -10.30 5.66
C SER A 30 26.99 -9.00 5.87
N ILE A 31 26.05 -9.02 6.85
CA ILE A 31 25.26 -7.80 7.18
C ILE A 31 26.19 -6.65 7.57
N ASN A 32 27.26 -6.93 8.33
CA ASN A 32 28.23 -5.91 8.75
C ASN A 32 29.00 -5.33 7.57
N GLU A 33 29.35 -6.14 6.59
CA GLU A 33 30.03 -5.71 5.38
C GLU A 33 29.10 -4.90 4.46
N GLN A 34 27.89 -5.40 4.21
CA GLN A 34 26.87 -4.72 3.41
C GLN A 34 26.46 -3.37 4.00
N LEU A 35 26.14 -3.33 5.29
CA LEU A 35 25.66 -2.11 5.96
C LEU A 35 26.77 -1.27 6.59
N GLY A 36 28.03 -1.68 6.44
CA GLY A 36 29.20 -0.94 6.93
C GLY A 36 29.68 0.15 5.98
N THR A 37 29.13 0.28 4.78
CA THR A 37 29.48 1.28 3.78
C THR A 37 28.25 2.04 3.29
N LYS A 38 28.44 3.31 2.88
CA LYS A 38 27.37 4.11 2.28
C LYS A 38 26.76 3.43 1.06
N ASN A 39 27.57 2.88 0.17
CA ASN A 39 27.08 2.22 -1.04
C ASN A 39 26.20 1.00 -0.69
N GLY A 40 26.67 0.12 0.19
CA GLY A 40 25.89 -1.05 0.61
C GLY A 40 24.60 -0.65 1.35
N MET A 41 24.60 0.46 2.08
CA MET A 41 23.41 1.02 2.71
C MET A 41 22.38 1.50 1.68
N LEU A 42 22.84 2.20 0.62
CA LEU A 42 21.98 2.65 -0.49
C LEU A 42 21.44 1.48 -1.31
N GLU A 43 22.23 0.44 -1.53
CA GLU A 43 21.78 -0.81 -2.15
C GLU A 43 20.69 -1.50 -1.31
N SER A 44 20.84 -1.48 0.01
CA SER A 44 19.84 -2.03 0.94
C SER A 44 18.53 -1.23 0.92
N LEU A 45 18.59 0.11 0.83
CA LEU A 45 17.41 0.95 0.59
C LEU A 45 16.75 0.63 -0.75
N ASN A 46 17.53 0.52 -1.83
CA ASN A 46 17.01 0.12 -3.14
C ASN A 46 16.35 -1.26 -3.09
N GLY A 47 16.93 -2.19 -2.34
CA GLY A 47 16.35 -3.52 -2.07
C GLY A 47 14.98 -3.44 -1.39
N ALA A 48 14.79 -2.49 -0.46
CA ALA A 48 13.50 -2.25 0.18
C ALA A 48 12.43 -1.75 -0.82
N TYR A 49 12.78 -0.83 -1.72
CA TYR A 49 11.86 -0.41 -2.79
C TYR A 49 11.58 -1.50 -3.81
N TYR A 50 12.58 -2.31 -4.15
CA TYR A 50 12.39 -3.48 -5.01
C TYR A 50 11.40 -4.47 -4.39
N GLN A 51 11.44 -4.66 -3.07
CA GLN A 51 10.50 -5.52 -2.35
C GLN A 51 9.05 -4.99 -2.44
N LEU A 52 8.83 -3.67 -2.45
CA LEU A 52 7.53 -3.06 -2.70
C LEU A 52 7.02 -3.28 -4.14
N ARG A 53 7.90 -3.58 -5.10
CA ARG A 53 7.51 -3.94 -6.47
C ARG A 53 7.11 -5.40 -6.62
N SER A 54 7.28 -6.22 -5.59
CA SER A 54 6.84 -7.61 -5.64
C SER A 54 5.32 -7.70 -5.82
N THR A 55 4.86 -8.74 -6.50
CA THR A 55 3.42 -9.02 -6.67
C THR A 55 2.72 -9.17 -5.32
N TYR A 56 3.42 -9.65 -4.30
CA TYR A 56 2.89 -9.83 -2.94
C TYR A 56 2.47 -8.54 -2.26
N PHE A 57 3.14 -7.43 -2.54
CA PHE A 57 2.70 -6.11 -2.07
C PHE A 57 1.81 -5.44 -3.10
N LEU A 58 2.28 -5.36 -4.34
CA LEU A 58 1.72 -4.47 -5.33
C LEU A 58 0.29 -4.86 -5.75
N GLU A 59 0.03 -6.15 -5.92
CA GLU A 59 -1.30 -6.60 -6.33
C GLU A 59 -2.36 -6.26 -5.27
N PRO A 60 -2.19 -6.60 -3.98
CA PRO A 60 -3.11 -6.13 -2.94
C PRO A 60 -3.19 -4.61 -2.83
N ALA A 61 -2.06 -3.91 -3.00
CA ALA A 61 -2.00 -2.44 -2.88
C ALA A 61 -2.78 -1.69 -3.96
N ILE A 62 -3.15 -2.33 -5.05
CA ILE A 62 -3.95 -1.71 -6.12
C ILE A 62 -5.34 -2.33 -6.31
N THR A 63 -5.56 -3.59 -5.92
CA THR A 63 -6.81 -4.31 -6.23
C THR A 63 -7.77 -4.44 -5.05
N TYR A 64 -7.25 -4.64 -3.84
CA TYR A 64 -8.02 -5.06 -2.66
C TYR A 64 -9.22 -4.16 -2.38
N GLY A 65 -9.00 -2.86 -2.25
CA GLY A 65 -10.07 -1.92 -1.87
C GLY A 65 -11.13 -1.74 -2.92
N ASP A 66 -10.74 -1.73 -4.20
CA ASP A 66 -11.70 -1.60 -5.30
C ASP A 66 -12.48 -2.89 -5.54
N LEU A 67 -11.82 -4.05 -5.31
CA LEU A 67 -12.45 -5.35 -5.41
C LEU A 67 -13.53 -5.55 -4.33
N LEU A 68 -13.23 -5.19 -3.08
CA LEU A 68 -14.15 -5.38 -1.96
C LEU A 68 -15.27 -4.35 -1.92
N SER A 69 -15.04 -3.13 -2.40
CA SER A 69 -16.01 -2.03 -2.34
C SER A 69 -17.05 -2.01 -3.46
N GLY A 70 -16.96 -2.93 -4.43
CA GLY A 70 -17.86 -2.96 -5.59
C GLY A 70 -17.47 -1.98 -6.71
N ASN A 71 -16.26 -1.45 -6.69
CA ASN A 71 -15.72 -0.71 -7.83
C ASN A 71 -15.37 -1.64 -8.99
N PHE A 72 -15.02 -2.90 -8.68
CA PHE A 72 -14.71 -3.91 -9.69
C PHE A 72 -15.77 -4.98 -9.81
N LYS A 73 -15.84 -5.53 -11.02
CA LYS A 73 -16.41 -6.84 -11.33
C LYS A 73 -15.43 -7.65 -12.16
N PHE A 74 -15.64 -8.97 -12.22
CA PHE A 74 -14.79 -9.84 -13.02
C PHE A 74 -15.16 -9.76 -14.50
N SER A 75 -14.16 -9.76 -15.38
CA SER A 75 -14.35 -9.91 -16.82
C SER A 75 -14.55 -11.39 -17.19
N PRO A 76 -15.29 -11.70 -18.28
CA PRO A 76 -15.48 -13.09 -18.67
C PRO A 76 -14.17 -13.69 -19.21
N ALA A 77 -13.95 -14.97 -18.96
CA ALA A 77 -12.93 -15.76 -19.66
C ALA A 77 -13.21 -15.81 -21.17
N THR A 78 -12.29 -16.35 -21.96
CA THR A 78 -12.50 -16.55 -23.41
C THR A 78 -13.70 -17.47 -23.71
N SER A 79 -14.03 -18.38 -22.79
CA SER A 79 -15.22 -19.22 -22.85
C SER A 79 -16.54 -18.45 -22.63
N GLY A 80 -16.47 -17.18 -22.21
CA GLY A 80 -17.62 -16.36 -21.82
C GLY A 80 -18.08 -16.55 -20.37
N ASN A 81 -17.48 -17.47 -19.62
CA ASN A 81 -17.83 -17.69 -18.21
C ASN A 81 -17.17 -16.61 -17.34
N ILE A 82 -17.90 -16.18 -16.30
CA ILE A 82 -17.36 -15.32 -15.24
C ILE A 82 -17.12 -16.20 -14.02
N SER A 83 -15.95 -16.05 -13.40
CA SER A 83 -15.57 -16.73 -12.15
C SER A 83 -14.75 -15.78 -11.27
N ILE A 84 -14.77 -16.04 -9.97
CA ILE A 84 -13.86 -15.39 -9.03
C ILE A 84 -12.45 -15.91 -9.32
N ASP A 85 -11.49 -15.00 -9.36
CA ASP A 85 -10.08 -15.37 -9.43
C ASP A 85 -9.68 -16.12 -8.16
N SER A 86 -9.01 -17.25 -8.30
CA SER A 86 -8.62 -18.10 -7.17
C SER A 86 -7.67 -17.42 -6.18
N GLN A 87 -6.87 -16.46 -6.65
CA GLN A 87 -5.91 -15.74 -5.80
C GLN A 87 -6.55 -14.73 -4.85
N VAL A 88 -7.81 -14.35 -5.08
CA VAL A 88 -8.55 -13.38 -4.28
C VAL A 88 -9.92 -13.91 -3.83
N SER A 89 -10.12 -15.22 -3.97
CA SER A 89 -11.44 -15.84 -3.75
C SER A 89 -11.96 -15.65 -2.33
N ASN A 90 -11.09 -15.85 -1.34
CA ASN A 90 -11.49 -15.81 0.05
C ASN A 90 -11.77 -14.36 0.50
N ILE A 91 -10.89 -13.42 0.16
CA ILE A 91 -11.09 -12.00 0.50
C ILE A 91 -12.32 -11.42 -0.22
N TYR A 92 -12.53 -11.73 -1.50
CA TYR A 92 -13.67 -11.23 -2.26
C TYR A 92 -15.01 -11.66 -1.65
N GLN A 93 -15.05 -12.84 -1.07
CA GLN A 93 -16.24 -13.41 -0.42
C GLN A 93 -16.40 -12.97 1.04
N PHE A 94 -15.45 -12.20 1.61
CA PHE A 94 -15.37 -11.89 3.05
C PHE A 94 -15.31 -13.16 3.91
N ASP A 95 -14.62 -14.18 3.41
CA ASP A 95 -14.43 -15.47 4.07
C ASP A 95 -12.97 -15.92 4.07
N ASP A 96 -12.06 -14.96 4.18
CA ASP A 96 -10.62 -15.26 4.25
C ASP A 96 -10.31 -16.14 5.48
N GLN A 97 -9.34 -17.04 5.32
CA GLN A 97 -9.05 -18.10 6.30
C GLN A 97 -7.60 -17.94 6.82
N LYS A 98 -7.40 -18.08 8.14
CA LYS A 98 -6.06 -17.95 8.76
C LYS A 98 -5.03 -18.97 8.27
N THR A 99 -5.48 -20.13 7.81
CA THR A 99 -4.59 -21.21 7.30
C THR A 99 -4.23 -21.06 5.84
N GLU A 100 -5.08 -20.37 5.05
CA GLU A 100 -4.96 -20.18 3.61
C GLU A 100 -5.38 -18.76 3.21
N SER A 101 -4.84 -17.76 3.90
CA SER A 101 -5.19 -16.36 3.62
C SER A 101 -4.62 -15.89 2.29
N ASP A 102 -5.46 -15.29 1.46
CA ASP A 102 -5.06 -14.65 0.20
C ASP A 102 -4.02 -13.53 0.41
N LEU A 103 -3.91 -12.99 1.65
CA LEU A 103 -2.98 -11.94 2.02
C LEU A 103 -1.77 -12.42 2.86
N ALA A 104 -1.56 -13.72 3.03
CA ALA A 104 -0.48 -14.24 3.87
C ALA A 104 0.93 -13.77 3.40
N TYR A 105 1.15 -13.73 2.10
CA TYR A 105 2.40 -13.24 1.52
C TYR A 105 2.57 -11.73 1.63
N PHE A 106 1.48 -10.96 1.54
CA PHE A 106 1.52 -9.52 1.82
C PHE A 106 1.99 -9.26 3.26
N TYR A 107 1.44 -9.99 4.24
CA TYR A 107 1.83 -9.89 5.64
C TYR A 107 3.33 -10.14 5.84
N SER A 108 3.83 -11.27 5.36
CA SER A 108 5.24 -11.64 5.51
C SER A 108 6.18 -10.68 4.77
N ASN A 109 5.80 -10.24 3.57
CA ASN A 109 6.58 -9.29 2.77
C ASN A 109 6.74 -7.94 3.49
N MET A 110 5.68 -7.42 4.09
CA MET A 110 5.76 -6.15 4.83
C MET A 110 6.62 -6.26 6.09
N TYR A 111 6.52 -7.35 6.86
CA TYR A 111 7.39 -7.52 8.03
C TYR A 111 8.85 -7.79 7.65
N GLN A 112 9.11 -8.42 6.51
CA GLN A 112 10.47 -8.55 5.99
C GLN A 112 11.04 -7.18 5.61
N LEU A 113 10.27 -6.34 4.92
CA LEU A 113 10.67 -4.96 4.62
C LEU A 113 10.97 -4.17 5.90
N ILE A 114 10.10 -4.25 6.91
CA ILE A 114 10.30 -3.60 8.22
C ILE A 114 11.60 -4.08 8.87
N ASN A 115 11.89 -5.37 8.81
CA ASN A 115 13.13 -5.90 9.35
C ASN A 115 14.36 -5.36 8.63
N ASN A 116 14.32 -5.27 7.30
CA ASN A 116 15.39 -4.73 6.47
C ASN A 116 15.65 -3.24 6.77
N VAL A 117 14.59 -2.41 6.85
CA VAL A 117 14.77 -0.98 7.19
C VAL A 117 15.21 -0.77 8.64
N ASN A 118 14.82 -1.65 9.56
CA ASN A 118 15.33 -1.61 10.93
C ASN A 118 16.83 -1.92 11.01
N LEU A 119 17.35 -2.81 10.17
CA LEU A 119 18.80 -3.04 10.02
C LEU A 119 19.49 -1.78 9.50
N ILE A 120 18.95 -1.13 8.48
CA ILE A 120 19.47 0.15 7.97
C ILE A 120 19.56 1.17 9.12
N LEU A 121 18.48 1.37 9.87
CA LEU A 121 18.44 2.31 11.01
C LEU A 121 19.44 1.96 12.11
N GLN A 122 19.67 0.66 12.37
CA GLN A 122 20.62 0.20 13.39
C GLN A 122 22.07 0.49 13.00
N TYR A 123 22.42 0.43 11.72
CA TYR A 123 23.80 0.55 11.24
C TYR A 123 24.15 1.94 10.70
N ALA A 124 23.17 2.78 10.35
CA ALA A 124 23.40 4.07 9.67
C ALA A 124 24.35 5.00 10.42
N ASP A 125 24.27 5.05 11.76
CA ASP A 125 25.14 5.91 12.56
C ASP A 125 26.61 5.42 12.64
N ASN A 126 26.90 4.21 12.16
CA ASN A 126 28.26 3.63 12.15
C ASN A 126 29.01 3.92 10.83
N LEU A 127 28.36 4.54 9.84
CA LEU A 127 29.00 4.85 8.56
C LEU A 127 30.14 5.87 8.74
N THR A 128 31.32 5.54 8.21
CA THR A 128 32.51 6.41 8.23
C THR A 128 32.81 7.04 6.88
N ASP A 129 32.16 6.57 5.82
CA ASP A 129 32.30 7.01 4.42
C ASP A 129 31.11 7.86 3.93
N ALA A 130 30.22 8.27 4.84
CA ALA A 130 29.07 9.14 4.58
C ALA A 130 29.16 10.43 5.41
N THR A 131 28.68 11.52 4.85
CA THR A 131 28.54 12.79 5.58
C THR A 131 27.37 12.72 6.56
N PRO A 132 27.36 13.56 7.63
CA PRO A 132 26.21 13.62 8.56
C PRO A 132 24.87 13.91 7.86
N SER A 133 24.87 14.70 6.80
CA SER A 133 23.68 14.98 5.99
C SER A 133 23.19 13.74 5.26
N GLU A 134 24.08 12.95 4.65
CA GLU A 134 23.73 11.71 3.98
C GLU A 134 23.21 10.65 4.95
N ILE A 135 23.80 10.54 6.14
CA ILE A 135 23.29 9.66 7.20
C ILE A 135 21.88 10.08 7.61
N SER A 136 21.64 11.40 7.78
CA SER A 136 20.31 11.92 8.10
C SER A 136 19.27 11.58 7.04
N GLU A 137 19.60 11.73 5.76
CA GLU A 137 18.71 11.40 4.63
C GLU A 137 18.43 9.90 4.57
N ILE A 138 19.43 9.03 4.73
CA ILE A 138 19.27 7.57 4.80
C ILE A 138 18.31 7.19 5.92
N LYS A 139 18.49 7.76 7.11
CA LYS A 139 17.62 7.50 8.27
C LYS A 139 16.21 8.03 8.04
N ALA A 140 16.06 9.20 7.43
CA ALA A 140 14.77 9.79 7.11
C ALA A 140 13.97 8.89 6.18
N GLU A 141 14.60 8.41 5.12
CA GLU A 141 13.96 7.54 4.14
C GLU A 141 13.61 6.16 4.73
N ALA A 142 14.51 5.57 5.53
CA ALA A 142 14.25 4.31 6.23
C ALA A 142 13.09 4.43 7.25
N LEU A 143 13.02 5.53 8.02
CA LEU A 143 11.89 5.81 8.92
C LEU A 143 10.58 5.98 8.17
N GLY A 144 10.61 6.68 7.03
CA GLY A 144 9.46 6.83 6.13
C GLY A 144 8.96 5.47 5.61
N LEU A 145 9.87 4.60 5.16
CA LEU A 145 9.55 3.23 4.73
C LEU A 145 8.99 2.37 5.87
N ARG A 146 9.53 2.51 7.09
CA ARG A 146 9.04 1.79 8.26
C ARG A 146 7.61 2.21 8.61
N ALA A 147 7.34 3.50 8.65
CA ALA A 147 5.99 4.03 8.86
C ALA A 147 5.03 3.59 7.76
N PHE A 148 5.44 3.68 6.50
CA PHE A 148 4.64 3.25 5.36
C PHE A 148 4.26 1.77 5.47
N ALA A 149 5.23 0.89 5.69
CA ALA A 149 4.98 -0.55 5.76
C ALA A 149 4.05 -0.93 6.94
N HIS A 150 4.27 -0.34 8.13
CA HIS A 150 3.39 -0.55 9.28
C HIS A 150 1.99 0.00 9.03
N PHE A 151 1.85 1.16 8.36
CA PHE A 151 0.55 1.71 8.04
C PHE A 151 -0.19 0.86 7.00
N GLN A 152 0.50 0.29 6.01
CA GLN A 152 -0.11 -0.69 5.11
C GLN A 152 -0.60 -1.92 5.90
N LEU A 153 0.22 -2.50 6.78
CA LEU A 153 -0.22 -3.60 7.66
C LEU A 153 -1.44 -3.23 8.49
N TYR A 154 -1.48 -2.01 9.04
CA TYR A 154 -2.64 -1.55 9.81
C TYR A 154 -3.92 -1.54 8.96
N LYS A 155 -3.87 -0.99 7.76
CA LYS A 155 -5.04 -0.91 6.86
C LYS A 155 -5.65 -2.28 6.54
N TYR A 156 -4.84 -3.33 6.47
CA TYR A 156 -5.30 -4.67 6.08
C TYR A 156 -5.57 -5.60 7.27
N TYR A 157 -4.91 -5.43 8.41
CA TYR A 157 -4.95 -6.38 9.53
C TYR A 157 -5.50 -5.82 10.84
N ALA A 158 -5.93 -4.56 10.85
CA ALA A 158 -6.57 -3.95 12.01
C ALA A 158 -7.83 -3.18 11.59
N GLN A 159 -8.82 -3.15 12.49
CA GLN A 159 -10.01 -2.32 12.29
C GLN A 159 -9.61 -0.83 12.27
N ASN A 160 -10.43 0.01 11.62
CA ASN A 160 -10.18 1.46 11.57
C ASN A 160 -10.05 2.07 12.98
N TYR A 161 -9.29 3.16 13.10
CA TYR A 161 -8.94 3.77 14.38
C TYR A 161 -10.15 4.07 15.27
N SER A 162 -11.27 4.51 14.70
CA SER A 162 -12.52 4.83 15.39
C SER A 162 -13.45 3.63 15.64
N TYR A 163 -12.96 2.39 15.44
CA TYR A 163 -13.75 1.16 15.66
C TYR A 163 -14.19 1.01 17.13
N THR A 164 -13.31 1.33 18.08
CA THR A 164 -13.66 1.56 19.49
C THR A 164 -13.43 3.03 19.82
N ALA A 165 -14.22 3.57 20.76
CA ALA A 165 -14.20 4.99 21.08
C ALA A 165 -12.83 5.51 21.57
N ASP A 166 -12.05 4.63 22.23
CA ASP A 166 -10.73 4.92 22.79
C ASP A 166 -9.57 4.30 21.99
N ALA A 167 -9.86 3.70 20.83
CA ALA A 167 -8.90 2.98 20.00
C ALA A 167 -8.12 1.87 20.76
N SER A 168 -8.76 1.24 21.76
CA SER A 168 -8.18 0.17 22.58
C SER A 168 -8.17 -1.21 21.87
N HIS A 169 -8.88 -1.36 20.75
CA HIS A 169 -8.89 -2.60 19.97
C HIS A 169 -7.50 -2.92 19.39
N LEU A 170 -7.32 -4.18 18.95
CA LEU A 170 -6.05 -4.67 18.42
C LEU A 170 -5.62 -3.90 17.17
N GLY A 171 -4.45 -3.28 17.25
CA GLY A 171 -3.69 -2.75 16.12
C GLY A 171 -2.81 -3.82 15.50
N ILE A 172 -1.53 -3.52 15.29
CA ILE A 172 -0.54 -4.42 14.68
C ILE A 172 0.68 -4.63 15.60
N VAL A 173 1.55 -5.58 15.26
CA VAL A 173 2.91 -5.61 15.82
C VAL A 173 3.69 -4.45 15.19
N TYR A 174 4.25 -3.59 16.02
CA TYR A 174 5.07 -2.47 15.57
C TYR A 174 6.53 -2.70 15.96
N ASN A 175 7.38 -3.03 14.99
CA ASN A 175 8.78 -3.38 15.22
C ASN A 175 9.69 -2.17 15.05
N LEU A 176 10.38 -1.77 16.13
CA LEU A 176 11.33 -0.65 16.15
C LEU A 176 12.79 -1.09 16.00
N LYS A 177 13.04 -2.40 15.99
CA LYS A 177 14.38 -3.02 15.87
C LYS A 177 14.31 -4.26 15.01
N PRO A 178 15.44 -4.71 14.44
CA PRO A 178 15.51 -6.02 13.80
C PRO A 178 15.13 -7.13 14.78
N LEU A 179 14.31 -8.07 14.32
CA LEU A 179 13.91 -9.23 15.15
C LEU A 179 14.88 -10.38 14.97
N LYS A 180 15.19 -11.06 16.07
CA LYS A 180 15.98 -12.29 16.10
C LYS A 180 15.06 -13.50 16.16
N VAL A 181 15.15 -14.34 15.13
CA VAL A 181 14.36 -15.58 15.03
C VAL A 181 14.62 -16.48 16.24
N GLY A 182 13.55 -16.99 16.85
CA GLY A 182 13.63 -17.86 18.03
C GLY A 182 13.92 -17.14 19.35
N VAL A 183 14.03 -15.80 19.33
CA VAL A 183 14.33 -14.97 20.52
C VAL A 183 13.26 -13.90 20.75
N ASP A 184 12.90 -13.13 19.72
CA ASP A 184 11.94 -12.05 19.83
C ASP A 184 10.53 -12.53 19.45
N TYR A 185 9.57 -12.36 20.36
CA TYR A 185 8.16 -12.73 20.17
C TYR A 185 7.25 -11.52 20.48
N PRO A 186 7.22 -10.51 19.63
CA PRO A 186 6.46 -9.30 19.87
C PRO A 186 4.95 -9.55 19.84
N SER A 187 4.21 -8.86 20.71
CA SER A 187 2.75 -8.81 20.70
C SER A 187 2.22 -7.65 19.88
N ARG A 188 0.96 -7.72 19.52
CA ARG A 188 0.24 -6.61 18.86
C ARG A 188 0.10 -5.45 19.85
N LYS A 189 0.17 -4.25 19.31
CA LYS A 189 -0.20 -3.00 20.00
C LYS A 189 -1.71 -2.78 19.89
N THR A 190 -2.25 -1.88 20.71
CA THR A 190 -3.57 -1.31 20.46
C THR A 190 -3.54 -0.42 19.22
N ALA A 191 -4.70 -0.07 18.68
CA ALA A 191 -4.80 0.92 17.60
C ALA A 191 -4.21 2.27 18.05
N ALA A 192 -4.54 2.73 19.27
CA ALA A 192 -4.00 3.96 19.83
C ALA A 192 -2.47 3.96 19.89
N GLU A 193 -1.86 2.92 20.46
CA GLU A 193 -0.39 2.80 20.52
C GLU A 193 0.25 2.71 19.14
N THR A 194 -0.40 1.98 18.20
CA THR A 194 0.09 1.87 16.82
C THR A 194 0.18 3.25 16.16
N PHE A 195 -0.85 4.08 16.30
CA PHE A 195 -0.85 5.42 15.70
C PHE A 195 0.16 6.38 16.36
N VAL A 196 0.40 6.26 17.66
CA VAL A 196 1.50 7.01 18.32
C VAL A 196 2.86 6.66 17.69
N LEU A 197 3.12 5.38 17.42
CA LEU A 197 4.38 4.93 16.83
C LEU A 197 4.48 5.34 15.35
N LEU A 198 3.39 5.28 14.58
CA LEU A 198 3.33 5.80 13.21
C LEU A 198 3.64 7.30 13.15
N GLU A 199 3.00 8.10 14.01
CA GLU A 199 3.25 9.54 14.10
C GLU A 199 4.71 9.85 14.48
N ASN A 200 5.28 9.10 15.41
CA ASN A 200 6.68 9.26 15.80
C ASN A 200 7.64 8.99 14.64
N ASP A 201 7.43 7.93 13.88
CA ASP A 201 8.28 7.60 12.74
C ASP A 201 8.21 8.67 11.64
N VAL A 202 7.00 9.13 11.26
CA VAL A 202 6.87 10.17 10.23
C VAL A 202 7.42 11.52 10.70
N GLN A 203 7.26 11.89 11.98
CA GLN A 203 7.81 13.12 12.53
C GLN A 203 9.34 13.09 12.55
N GLN A 204 9.95 11.98 13.00
CA GLN A 204 11.38 11.79 12.96
C GLN A 204 11.91 11.84 11.53
N ALA A 205 11.28 11.13 10.59
CA ALA A 205 11.65 11.18 9.18
C ALA A 205 11.66 12.63 8.66
N LEU A 206 10.54 13.37 8.86
CA LEU A 206 10.42 14.76 8.41
C LEU A 206 11.45 15.71 9.05
N SER A 207 11.87 15.44 10.29
CA SER A 207 12.89 16.25 10.95
C SER A 207 14.32 16.01 10.42
N LEU A 208 14.55 14.84 9.82
CA LEU A 208 15.87 14.43 9.32
C LEU A 208 16.07 14.76 7.84
N PHE A 209 15.03 14.90 7.04
CA PHE A 209 15.16 15.31 5.64
C PHE A 209 15.79 16.70 5.53
N GLN A 210 16.86 16.80 4.74
CA GLN A 210 17.59 18.07 4.48
C GLN A 210 17.11 18.70 3.17
N SER A 211 16.55 17.91 2.26
CA SER A 211 16.12 18.35 0.94
C SER A 211 15.02 17.43 0.37
N GLU A 212 14.42 17.83 -0.74
CA GLU A 212 13.52 16.99 -1.54
C GLU A 212 14.29 16.11 -2.56
N LYS A 213 15.56 15.80 -2.30
CA LYS A 213 16.38 15.00 -3.19
C LYS A 213 16.53 13.60 -2.62
N ALA A 214 16.10 12.59 -3.38
CA ALA A 214 16.37 11.19 -3.02
C ALA A 214 17.89 10.92 -3.03
N ILE A 215 18.38 10.20 -2.03
CA ILE A 215 19.79 9.76 -1.97
C ILE A 215 20.07 8.62 -2.95
N PRO A 216 19.22 7.56 -3.07
CA PRO A 216 19.45 6.53 -4.06
C PRO A 216 19.41 7.10 -5.48
N ALA A 217 20.21 6.53 -6.37
CA ALA A 217 20.21 6.92 -7.77
C ALA A 217 18.89 6.52 -8.44
N GLY A 218 18.25 7.48 -9.11
CA GLY A 218 16.99 7.24 -9.81
C GLY A 218 16.08 8.46 -9.88
N LEU A 219 14.86 8.26 -10.31
CA LEU A 219 13.87 9.33 -10.35
C LEU A 219 13.35 9.60 -8.93
N LYS A 220 13.32 10.87 -8.53
CA LYS A 220 12.83 11.34 -7.23
C LYS A 220 11.50 10.69 -6.82
N LYS A 221 10.54 10.58 -7.73
CA LYS A 221 9.22 10.01 -7.49
C LYS A 221 9.21 8.51 -7.19
N ASN A 222 10.33 7.82 -7.37
CA ASN A 222 10.44 6.39 -7.05
C ASN A 222 10.90 6.12 -5.61
N PHE A 223 11.07 7.17 -4.82
CA PHE A 223 11.54 7.11 -3.44
C PHE A 223 10.62 7.90 -2.50
N LEU A 224 10.62 7.54 -1.22
CA LEU A 224 9.90 8.28 -0.18
C LEU A 224 10.72 9.53 0.22
N THR A 225 10.49 10.62 -0.51
CA THR A 225 11.03 11.94 -0.18
C THR A 225 10.23 12.60 0.95
N ALA A 226 10.68 13.76 1.43
CA ALA A 226 9.96 14.54 2.44
C ALA A 226 8.49 14.80 2.05
N ASN A 227 8.20 15.10 0.78
CA ASN A 227 6.82 15.30 0.32
C ASN A 227 6.00 13.99 0.31
N ALA A 228 6.61 12.86 -0.02
CA ALA A 228 5.93 11.57 0.07
C ALA A 228 5.61 11.21 1.53
N VAL A 229 6.55 11.46 2.46
CA VAL A 229 6.33 11.26 3.90
C VAL A 229 5.31 12.25 4.47
N LYS A 230 5.26 13.50 3.99
CA LYS A 230 4.19 14.45 4.36
C LYS A 230 2.80 13.96 3.94
N LEU A 231 2.68 13.36 2.74
CA LEU A 231 1.39 12.81 2.31
C LEU A 231 1.01 11.57 3.13
N LEU A 232 1.96 10.71 3.45
CA LEU A 232 1.76 9.61 4.41
C LEU A 232 1.32 10.12 5.78
N ALA A 233 1.98 11.16 6.31
CA ALA A 233 1.60 11.79 7.59
C ALA A 233 0.19 12.37 7.55
N SER A 234 -0.19 12.98 6.42
CA SER A 234 -1.53 13.50 6.19
C SER A 234 -2.59 12.39 6.19
N GLU A 235 -2.30 11.26 5.53
CA GLU A 235 -3.19 10.10 5.50
C GLU A 235 -3.32 9.46 6.90
N ILE A 236 -2.22 9.29 7.63
CA ILE A 236 -2.22 8.79 9.01
C ILE A 236 -3.07 9.70 9.92
N ALA A 237 -2.91 11.01 9.81
CA ALA A 237 -3.69 11.99 10.59
C ALA A 237 -5.19 11.90 10.25
N LEU A 238 -5.55 11.76 8.96
CA LEU A 238 -6.94 11.55 8.53
C LEU A 238 -7.53 10.28 9.14
N TRP A 239 -6.79 9.18 9.14
CA TRP A 239 -7.23 7.90 9.71
C TRP A 239 -7.43 7.96 11.22
N LYS A 240 -6.61 8.74 11.91
CA LYS A 240 -6.71 8.98 13.36
C LYS A 240 -7.88 9.91 13.73
N GLY A 241 -8.37 10.72 12.79
CA GLY A 241 -9.31 11.80 13.05
C GLY A 241 -8.64 13.08 13.58
N ASP A 242 -7.32 13.22 13.43
CA ASP A 242 -6.59 14.47 13.71
C ASP A 242 -6.73 15.42 12.52
N TRP A 243 -7.93 16.00 12.42
CA TRP A 243 -8.32 16.82 11.27
C TRP A 243 -7.37 17.97 11.01
N GLN A 244 -6.89 18.63 12.08
CA GLN A 244 -6.01 19.79 11.92
C GLN A 244 -4.65 19.40 11.37
N LYS A 245 -4.05 18.29 11.82
CA LYS A 245 -2.78 17.81 11.24
C LYS A 245 -2.96 17.39 9.80
N ALA A 246 -4.06 16.66 9.47
CA ALA A 246 -4.37 16.27 8.10
C ALA A 246 -4.48 17.49 7.17
N ILE A 247 -5.17 18.55 7.61
CA ILE A 247 -5.27 19.83 6.88
C ILE A 247 -3.89 20.46 6.70
N ASN A 248 -3.08 20.55 7.75
CA ASN A 248 -1.79 21.24 7.73
C ASN A 248 -0.81 20.58 6.75
N TYR A 249 -0.65 19.24 6.84
CA TYR A 249 0.23 18.50 5.93
C TYR A 249 -0.24 18.56 4.47
N SER A 250 -1.55 18.39 4.23
CA SER A 250 -2.12 18.50 2.89
C SER A 250 -1.97 19.91 2.32
N ASN A 251 -2.20 20.94 3.14
CA ASN A 251 -2.04 22.33 2.73
C ASN A 251 -0.61 22.63 2.32
N ASP A 252 0.38 22.19 3.10
CA ASP A 252 1.80 22.39 2.76
C ASP A 252 2.14 21.76 1.40
N LEU A 253 1.67 20.55 1.14
CA LEU A 253 1.85 19.89 -0.16
C LEU A 253 1.19 20.66 -1.32
N ILE A 254 -0.03 21.14 -1.14
CA ILE A 254 -0.79 21.82 -2.18
C ILE A 254 -0.20 23.19 -2.51
N THR A 255 0.33 23.90 -1.50
CA THR A 255 0.81 25.28 -1.65
C THR A 255 2.31 25.41 -1.89
N ASN A 256 3.11 24.51 -1.32
CA ASN A 256 4.57 24.66 -1.25
C ASN A 256 5.35 23.60 -2.03
N SER A 257 4.66 22.66 -2.72
CA SER A 257 5.34 21.66 -3.55
C SER A 257 5.37 22.08 -5.03
N SER A 258 6.23 21.42 -5.81
CA SER A 258 6.31 21.61 -7.26
C SER A 258 5.32 20.75 -8.05
N TYR A 259 4.49 19.97 -7.37
CA TYR A 259 3.49 19.12 -8.02
C TYR A 259 2.27 19.93 -8.44
N THR A 260 1.67 19.56 -9.57
CA THR A 260 0.49 20.23 -10.11
C THR A 260 -0.55 19.20 -10.55
N LEU A 261 -1.82 19.56 -10.43
CA LEU A 261 -2.91 18.72 -10.94
C LEU A 261 -2.79 18.58 -12.47
N THR A 262 -2.89 17.36 -12.97
CA THR A 262 -2.95 17.11 -14.43
C THR A 262 -4.13 17.82 -15.04
N PRO A 263 -3.97 18.68 -16.07
CA PRO A 263 -5.07 19.37 -16.71
C PRO A 263 -6.09 18.38 -17.28
N GLY A 264 -7.37 18.72 -17.20
CA GLY A 264 -8.45 17.83 -17.63
C GLY A 264 -8.43 17.45 -19.10
N ASN A 265 -7.90 18.29 -19.98
CA ASN A 265 -7.70 18.01 -21.41
C ASN A 265 -6.49 17.11 -21.69
N GLU A 266 -5.61 16.91 -20.71
CA GLU A 266 -4.41 16.08 -20.82
C GLU A 266 -4.54 14.72 -20.10
N MET A 267 -5.65 14.47 -19.38
CA MET A 267 -5.82 13.24 -18.60
C MET A 267 -5.64 11.96 -19.40
N ALA A 268 -6.09 11.94 -20.66
CA ALA A 268 -6.01 10.74 -21.49
C ALA A 268 -4.56 10.33 -21.84
N ASP A 269 -3.65 11.31 -21.94
CA ASP A 269 -2.28 11.10 -22.42
C ASP A 269 -1.21 11.26 -21.31
N ASN A 270 -1.52 12.06 -20.29
CA ASN A 270 -0.59 12.45 -19.23
C ASN A 270 -1.17 12.22 -17.82
N TRP A 271 -2.11 11.27 -17.65
CA TRP A 271 -2.72 11.03 -16.36
C TRP A 271 -1.67 10.92 -15.25
N ALA A 272 -1.84 11.77 -14.23
CA ALA A 272 -1.04 11.84 -13.00
C ALA A 272 0.48 12.08 -13.17
N VAL A 273 0.99 12.37 -14.36
CA VAL A 273 2.45 12.57 -14.58
C VAL A 273 2.99 13.74 -13.74
N SER A 274 2.27 14.88 -13.70
CA SER A 274 2.64 16.06 -12.90
C SER A 274 2.24 15.97 -11.43
N GLU A 275 1.41 14.99 -11.07
CA GLU A 275 0.88 14.79 -9.73
C GLU A 275 1.66 13.75 -8.92
N SER A 276 2.46 12.91 -9.58
CA SER A 276 3.11 11.76 -8.97
C SER A 276 4.13 12.20 -7.91
N ILE A 277 3.84 11.89 -6.65
CA ILE A 277 4.70 12.15 -5.50
C ILE A 277 5.51 10.90 -5.16
N PHE A 278 4.87 9.73 -5.17
CA PHE A 278 5.51 8.44 -4.98
C PHE A 278 4.85 7.38 -5.85
N GLU A 279 5.66 6.72 -6.65
CA GLU A 279 5.25 5.60 -7.51
C GLU A 279 6.33 4.51 -7.51
N LEU A 280 5.91 3.26 -7.67
CA LEU A 280 6.82 2.16 -7.88
C LEU A 280 7.21 2.13 -9.36
N ALA A 281 8.52 2.17 -9.62
CA ALA A 281 9.06 2.28 -10.97
C ALA A 281 8.64 1.11 -11.86
N ASN A 282 8.31 1.40 -13.12
CA ASN A 282 8.20 0.39 -14.16
C ASN A 282 9.59 -0.11 -14.55
N ASP A 283 9.72 -1.40 -14.79
CA ASP A 283 10.90 -1.94 -15.47
C ASP A 283 10.74 -1.73 -16.97
N SER A 284 11.79 -1.23 -17.63
CA SER A 284 11.77 -0.97 -19.07
C SER A 284 11.60 -2.23 -19.92
N ASN A 285 11.82 -3.40 -19.35
CA ASN A 285 11.85 -4.69 -20.05
C ASN A 285 10.67 -5.62 -19.69
N ASN A 286 9.86 -5.29 -18.70
CA ASN A 286 8.75 -6.13 -18.29
C ASN A 286 7.49 -5.30 -18.07
N ASP A 287 6.38 -5.86 -18.50
CA ASP A 287 5.06 -5.35 -18.18
C ASP A 287 4.91 -5.26 -16.67
N PHE A 288 4.55 -4.08 -16.23
CA PHE A 288 4.36 -3.80 -14.83
C PHE A 288 3.10 -4.54 -14.31
N PRO A 289 3.09 -5.11 -13.11
CA PRO A 289 1.94 -5.84 -12.58
C PRO A 289 0.61 -5.11 -12.71
N ALA A 290 0.58 -3.77 -12.50
CA ALA A 290 -0.63 -2.98 -12.67
C ALA A 290 -1.16 -3.00 -14.10
N SER A 291 -0.29 -2.96 -15.11
CA SER A 291 -0.71 -3.04 -16.51
C SER A 291 -1.23 -4.43 -16.87
N GLN A 292 -0.63 -5.47 -16.32
CA GLN A 292 -1.11 -6.86 -16.50
C GLN A 292 -2.46 -7.07 -15.82
N LEU A 293 -2.65 -6.53 -14.62
CA LEU A 293 -3.89 -6.65 -13.86
C LEU A 293 -5.06 -5.92 -14.51
N TYR A 294 -4.81 -4.81 -15.22
CA TYR A 294 -5.89 -3.91 -15.62
C TYR A 294 -6.04 -3.67 -17.11
N ASN A 295 -5.04 -4.01 -17.93
CA ASN A 295 -5.09 -3.69 -19.35
C ASN A 295 -5.94 -4.68 -20.14
N PHE A 296 -6.52 -4.17 -21.22
CA PHE A 296 -7.04 -4.98 -22.32
C PHE A 296 -6.01 -5.01 -23.45
N ILE A 297 -5.51 -6.19 -23.78
CA ILE A 297 -4.61 -6.42 -24.92
C ILE A 297 -5.41 -7.09 -26.04
N SER A 298 -6.09 -8.18 -25.75
CA SER A 298 -6.95 -8.93 -26.65
C SER A 298 -8.00 -9.72 -25.85
N SER A 299 -8.95 -10.36 -26.52
CA SER A 299 -9.94 -11.21 -25.83
C SER A 299 -9.34 -12.38 -25.07
N GLY A 300 -8.14 -12.86 -25.51
CA GLY A 300 -7.41 -13.93 -24.83
C GLY A 300 -6.36 -13.45 -23.83
N SER A 301 -6.06 -12.14 -23.81
CA SER A 301 -5.08 -11.52 -22.91
C SER A 301 -5.64 -10.20 -22.40
N LYS A 302 -6.41 -10.26 -21.31
CA LYS A 302 -7.07 -9.11 -20.71
C LYS A 302 -7.11 -9.26 -19.19
N SER A 303 -7.28 -8.14 -18.51
CA SER A 303 -7.48 -8.09 -17.07
C SER A 303 -8.67 -8.94 -16.62
N SER A 304 -8.54 -9.58 -15.46
CA SER A 304 -9.66 -10.17 -14.72
C SER A 304 -10.56 -9.11 -14.11
N TYR A 305 -10.05 -7.89 -13.84
CA TYR A 305 -10.76 -6.82 -13.13
C TYR A 305 -11.14 -5.69 -14.07
N VAL A 306 -12.40 -5.29 -14.04
CA VAL A 306 -12.95 -4.17 -14.81
C VAL A 306 -13.84 -3.32 -13.91
N ALA A 307 -14.04 -2.05 -14.27
CA ALA A 307 -14.97 -1.20 -13.54
C ALA A 307 -16.39 -1.77 -13.58
N SER A 308 -17.03 -1.82 -12.43
CA SER A 308 -18.45 -2.13 -12.33
C SER A 308 -19.30 -0.99 -12.89
N HIS A 309 -20.56 -1.29 -13.26
CA HIS A 309 -21.51 -0.24 -13.61
C HIS A 309 -21.88 0.63 -12.40
N ASP A 310 -21.74 0.12 -11.16
CA ASP A 310 -21.97 0.91 -9.94
C ASP A 310 -21.07 2.15 -9.86
N VAL A 311 -19.84 2.08 -10.38
CA VAL A 311 -18.94 3.22 -10.44
C VAL A 311 -18.91 3.88 -11.83
N TYR A 312 -18.95 3.10 -12.91
CA TYR A 312 -18.88 3.66 -14.26
C TYR A 312 -20.04 4.62 -14.58
N ASN A 313 -21.24 4.34 -14.06
CA ASN A 313 -22.43 5.15 -14.26
C ASN A 313 -22.43 6.46 -13.44
N LEU A 314 -21.48 6.65 -12.50
CA LEU A 314 -21.29 7.94 -11.82
C LEU A 314 -20.66 9.00 -12.73
N PHE A 315 -20.03 8.59 -13.82
CA PHE A 315 -19.40 9.51 -14.78
C PHE A 315 -20.43 10.00 -15.80
N SER A 316 -20.73 11.30 -15.77
CA SER A 316 -21.52 11.93 -16.83
C SER A 316 -20.77 11.92 -18.18
N SER A 317 -21.46 12.24 -19.25
CA SER A 317 -20.84 12.37 -20.59
C SER A 317 -19.82 13.52 -20.66
N SER A 318 -19.95 14.53 -19.81
CA SER A 318 -19.03 15.67 -19.72
C SER A 318 -17.83 15.42 -18.83
N ASP A 319 -17.82 14.35 -18.02
CA ASP A 319 -16.71 14.04 -17.11
C ASP A 319 -15.48 13.57 -17.91
N LYS A 320 -14.45 14.39 -17.95
CA LYS A 320 -13.21 14.12 -18.70
C LYS A 320 -12.49 12.85 -18.23
N ARG A 321 -12.68 12.43 -16.97
CA ARG A 321 -12.12 11.17 -16.43
C ARG A 321 -12.68 9.95 -17.13
N LYS A 322 -13.82 10.07 -17.80
CA LYS A 322 -14.38 8.98 -18.61
C LYS A 322 -13.45 8.56 -19.76
N THR A 323 -12.56 9.43 -20.21
CA THR A 323 -11.51 9.11 -21.20
C THR A 323 -10.46 8.12 -20.70
N LEU A 324 -10.37 7.93 -19.37
CA LEU A 324 -9.49 6.94 -18.74
C LEU A 324 -10.04 5.52 -18.79
N PHE A 325 -11.21 5.31 -19.38
CA PHE A 325 -11.77 3.97 -19.62
C PHE A 325 -11.64 3.57 -21.08
N GLU A 326 -11.45 2.29 -21.29
CA GLU A 326 -11.53 1.61 -22.58
C GLU A 326 -12.66 0.58 -22.52
N THR A 327 -13.74 0.82 -23.28
CA THR A 327 -14.89 -0.10 -23.32
C THR A 327 -14.70 -1.14 -24.42
N LYS A 328 -14.84 -2.42 -24.06
CA LYS A 328 -14.82 -3.57 -24.98
C LYS A 328 -16.09 -4.41 -24.81
N ASN A 329 -16.69 -4.79 -25.94
CA ASN A 329 -17.78 -5.76 -25.92
C ASN A 329 -17.19 -7.17 -25.91
N LEU A 330 -17.51 -7.95 -24.88
CA LEU A 330 -17.02 -9.30 -24.69
C LEU A 330 -18.18 -10.31 -24.68
N ALA A 331 -17.96 -11.46 -25.30
CA ALA A 331 -18.87 -12.59 -25.19
C ALA A 331 -18.98 -13.04 -23.73
N THR A 332 -20.20 -13.08 -23.22
CA THR A 332 -20.52 -13.41 -21.83
C THR A 332 -21.64 -14.41 -21.80
N LYS A 333 -21.52 -15.49 -21.03
CA LYS A 333 -22.59 -16.47 -20.84
C LYS A 333 -23.50 -16.04 -19.70
N ILE A 334 -24.78 -15.88 -20.02
CA ILE A 334 -25.86 -15.68 -19.05
C ILE A 334 -26.80 -16.88 -19.20
N SER A 335 -26.93 -17.67 -18.15
CA SER A 335 -27.74 -18.89 -18.15
C SER A 335 -27.44 -19.82 -19.35
N GLY A 336 -26.16 -19.94 -19.70
CA GLY A 336 -25.68 -20.78 -20.81
C GLY A 336 -25.75 -20.13 -22.20
N VAL A 337 -26.41 -18.98 -22.35
CA VAL A 337 -26.52 -18.24 -23.62
C VAL A 337 -25.42 -17.21 -23.74
N SER A 338 -24.71 -17.20 -24.88
CA SER A 338 -23.67 -16.20 -25.15
C SER A 338 -24.30 -14.89 -25.63
N VAL A 339 -24.02 -13.79 -24.90
CA VAL A 339 -24.43 -12.44 -25.24
C VAL A 339 -23.21 -11.53 -25.27
N SER A 340 -23.25 -10.44 -26.03
CA SER A 340 -22.18 -9.46 -26.09
C SER A 340 -22.48 -8.32 -25.12
N LEU A 341 -21.62 -8.14 -24.10
CA LEU A 341 -21.80 -7.11 -23.07
C LEU A 341 -20.61 -6.16 -23.01
N PRO A 342 -20.82 -4.88 -22.62
CA PRO A 342 -19.74 -3.92 -22.46
C PRO A 342 -19.01 -4.13 -21.12
N TYR A 343 -17.68 -4.06 -21.21
CA TYR A 343 -16.76 -4.08 -20.08
C TYR A 343 -15.80 -2.90 -20.14
N HIS A 344 -15.58 -2.24 -18.97
CA HIS A 344 -14.85 -0.98 -18.89
C HIS A 344 -13.48 -1.22 -18.23
N PHE A 345 -12.46 -1.36 -19.08
CA PHE A 345 -11.06 -1.48 -18.65
C PHE A 345 -10.48 -0.11 -18.38
N THR A 346 -9.44 -0.01 -17.53
CA THR A 346 -8.76 1.26 -17.34
C THR A 346 -7.67 1.51 -18.38
N ARG A 347 -7.41 2.79 -18.66
CA ARG A 347 -6.26 3.27 -19.42
C ARG A 347 -5.19 3.91 -18.53
N LYS A 348 -5.46 4.06 -17.21
CA LYS A 348 -4.56 4.74 -16.29
C LYS A 348 -3.12 4.20 -16.33
N TYR A 349 -2.96 2.89 -16.40
CA TYR A 349 -1.64 2.24 -16.38
C TYR A 349 -1.03 2.00 -17.78
N LYS A 350 -1.61 2.56 -18.82
CA LYS A 350 -1.04 2.60 -20.18
C LYS A 350 -0.17 3.84 -20.42
N ILE A 351 -0.13 4.74 -19.46
CA ILE A 351 0.57 6.01 -19.51
C ILE A 351 1.94 5.88 -18.85
N LYS A 352 2.82 6.86 -19.04
CA LYS A 352 4.23 6.85 -18.59
C LYS A 352 4.42 6.99 -17.06
N THR A 353 3.48 6.49 -16.27
CA THR A 353 3.59 6.44 -14.81
C THR A 353 3.82 5.02 -14.35
N GLY A 354 4.57 4.86 -13.26
CA GLY A 354 4.64 3.62 -12.50
C GLY A 354 3.33 3.31 -11.77
N SER A 355 3.31 2.32 -10.87
CA SER A 355 2.18 2.18 -9.96
C SER A 355 2.16 3.33 -8.98
N LEU A 356 1.15 4.17 -9.12
CA LEU A 356 0.96 5.29 -8.23
C LEU A 356 0.57 4.81 -6.83
N ILE A 357 1.33 5.26 -5.85
CA ILE A 357 1.03 5.10 -4.43
C ILE A 357 0.51 6.43 -3.88
N TYR A 358 1.22 7.53 -4.20
CA TYR A 358 0.87 8.87 -3.75
C TYR A 358 0.90 9.88 -4.89
N ARG A 359 -0.17 10.67 -5.02
CA ARG A 359 -0.26 11.80 -5.95
C ARG A 359 -0.97 12.99 -5.30
N LEU A 360 -0.68 14.18 -5.80
CA LEU A 360 -1.15 15.46 -5.25
C LEU A 360 -2.67 15.50 -5.03
N THR A 361 -3.44 14.90 -5.93
CA THR A 361 -4.91 14.87 -5.80
C THR A 361 -5.36 14.23 -4.48
N LEU A 362 -4.59 13.26 -3.93
CA LEU A 362 -4.93 12.68 -2.63
C LEU A 362 -4.88 13.72 -1.51
N ALA A 363 -3.93 14.66 -1.54
CA ALA A 363 -3.85 15.75 -0.57
C ALA A 363 -5.10 16.65 -0.61
N TYR A 364 -5.65 16.93 -1.79
CA TYR A 364 -6.91 17.68 -1.90
C TYR A 364 -8.08 16.95 -1.24
N PHE A 365 -8.22 15.64 -1.44
CA PHE A 365 -9.30 14.86 -0.83
C PHE A 365 -9.12 14.70 0.68
N ILE A 366 -7.88 14.50 1.15
CA ILE A 366 -7.59 14.46 2.59
C ILE A 366 -7.95 15.80 3.23
N ARG A 367 -7.55 16.92 2.62
CA ARG A 367 -7.87 18.26 3.15
C ARG A 367 -9.37 18.55 3.11
N ALA A 368 -10.05 18.16 2.04
CA ALA A 368 -11.50 18.33 1.92
C ALA A 368 -12.26 17.56 2.99
N GLU A 369 -11.94 16.28 3.19
CA GLU A 369 -12.60 15.45 4.19
C GLU A 369 -12.30 15.93 5.62
N ALA A 370 -11.04 16.22 5.92
CA ALA A 370 -10.63 16.74 7.22
C ALA A 370 -11.25 18.11 7.51
N ALA A 371 -11.31 19.00 6.53
CA ALA A 371 -11.97 20.31 6.66
C ALA A 371 -13.48 20.17 6.91
N PHE A 372 -14.14 19.23 6.22
CA PHE A 372 -15.56 18.93 6.45
C PHE A 372 -15.80 18.48 7.90
N HIS A 373 -15.02 17.54 8.41
CA HIS A 373 -15.13 17.06 9.78
C HIS A 373 -14.77 18.14 10.82
N ALA A 374 -13.89 19.07 10.49
CA ALA A 374 -13.54 20.23 11.32
C ALA A 374 -14.58 21.38 11.23
N GLY A 375 -15.67 21.20 10.46
CA GLY A 375 -16.71 22.22 10.27
C GLY A 375 -16.36 23.32 9.25
N ASN A 376 -15.22 23.23 8.57
CA ASN A 376 -14.82 24.18 7.53
C ASN A 376 -15.34 23.75 6.15
N ASN A 377 -16.65 23.84 5.97
CA ASN A 377 -17.33 23.45 4.74
C ASN A 377 -16.87 24.27 3.53
N THR A 378 -16.45 25.51 3.71
CA THR A 378 -15.94 26.36 2.62
C THR A 378 -14.66 25.78 2.02
N GLN A 379 -13.70 25.37 2.85
CA GLN A 379 -12.47 24.74 2.38
C GLN A 379 -12.76 23.39 1.69
N ALA A 380 -13.61 22.57 2.31
CA ALA A 380 -14.01 21.28 1.74
C ALA A 380 -14.64 21.43 0.36
N LEU A 381 -15.56 22.40 0.22
CA LEU A 381 -16.24 22.70 -1.04
C LEU A 381 -15.25 23.20 -2.12
N ASN A 382 -14.34 24.09 -1.76
CA ASN A 382 -13.33 24.62 -2.66
C ASN A 382 -12.42 23.52 -3.21
N ASP A 383 -11.96 22.60 -2.36
CA ASP A 383 -11.09 21.50 -2.76
C ASP A 383 -11.80 20.55 -3.72
N ILE A 384 -13.02 20.13 -3.40
CA ILE A 384 -13.81 19.27 -4.26
C ILE A 384 -14.15 19.96 -5.59
N ASN A 385 -14.50 21.23 -5.57
CA ASN A 385 -14.77 21.99 -6.78
C ASN A 385 -13.52 22.17 -7.66
N THR A 386 -12.35 22.29 -7.08
CA THR A 386 -11.08 22.28 -7.84
C THR A 386 -10.94 21.00 -8.68
N ILE A 387 -11.20 19.84 -8.07
CA ILE A 387 -11.14 18.54 -8.77
C ILE A 387 -12.26 18.40 -9.79
N ARG A 388 -13.48 18.82 -9.46
CA ARG A 388 -14.64 18.77 -10.37
C ARG A 388 -14.46 19.66 -11.60
N ASN A 389 -14.00 20.90 -11.39
CA ASN A 389 -13.75 21.85 -12.49
C ASN A 389 -12.64 21.33 -13.42
N ARG A 390 -11.57 20.74 -12.88
CA ARG A 390 -10.55 20.03 -13.65
C ARG A 390 -11.16 18.92 -14.52
N ALA A 391 -12.11 18.17 -13.97
CA ALA A 391 -12.81 17.11 -14.68
C ALA A 391 -13.88 17.62 -15.67
N GLY A 392 -14.09 18.94 -15.79
CA GLY A 392 -15.09 19.54 -16.69
C GLY A 392 -16.51 19.50 -16.13
N LEU A 393 -16.65 19.30 -14.82
CA LEU A 393 -17.95 19.28 -14.13
C LEU A 393 -18.26 20.64 -13.50
N THR A 394 -19.55 20.96 -13.38
CA THR A 394 -20.01 22.15 -12.66
C THR A 394 -19.67 22.05 -11.17
N SER A 395 -19.36 23.21 -10.57
CA SER A 395 -19.13 23.31 -9.13
C SER A 395 -20.38 22.94 -8.33
N LEU A 396 -20.17 22.28 -7.20
CA LEU A 396 -21.19 22.09 -6.18
C LEU A 396 -21.44 23.41 -5.45
N THR A 397 -22.66 23.61 -4.96
CA THR A 397 -23.04 24.75 -4.10
C THR A 397 -23.02 24.37 -2.63
N ASN A 398 -23.16 23.09 -2.30
CA ASN A 398 -23.14 22.54 -0.96
C ASN A 398 -22.21 21.33 -0.91
N ILE A 399 -21.68 21.04 0.26
CA ILE A 399 -20.81 19.89 0.49
C ILE A 399 -21.41 18.95 1.54
N SER A 400 -21.26 17.66 1.32
CA SER A 400 -21.55 16.61 2.30
C SER A 400 -20.43 15.58 2.26
N LEU A 401 -20.32 14.77 3.30
CA LEU A 401 -19.38 13.67 3.33
C LEU A 401 -19.60 12.70 2.14
N ASP A 402 -20.86 12.37 1.85
CA ASP A 402 -21.20 11.47 0.73
C ASP A 402 -20.75 12.06 -0.62
N ALA A 403 -20.90 13.38 -0.82
CA ALA A 403 -20.42 14.05 -2.03
C ALA A 403 -18.88 14.00 -2.15
N ILE A 404 -18.15 14.14 -1.03
CA ILE A 404 -16.68 14.00 -0.99
C ILE A 404 -16.28 12.57 -1.35
N LEU A 405 -16.91 11.57 -0.72
CA LEU A 405 -16.60 10.16 -0.94
C LEU A 405 -16.96 9.70 -2.36
N GLU A 406 -18.09 10.16 -2.92
CA GLU A 406 -18.46 9.85 -4.30
C GLU A 406 -17.47 10.47 -5.30
N GLU A 407 -17.08 11.74 -5.10
CA GLU A 407 -16.10 12.38 -5.97
C GLU A 407 -14.73 11.69 -5.87
N LYS A 408 -14.32 11.28 -4.65
CA LYS A 408 -13.10 10.50 -4.42
C LYS A 408 -13.19 9.12 -5.08
N ARG A 409 -14.32 8.43 -4.99
CA ARG A 409 -14.58 7.15 -5.65
C ARG A 409 -14.34 7.23 -7.16
N LYS A 410 -14.87 8.28 -7.82
CA LYS A 410 -14.65 8.52 -9.26
C LYS A 410 -13.18 8.79 -9.58
N GLU A 411 -12.53 9.57 -8.75
CA GLU A 411 -11.14 9.97 -8.98
C GLU A 411 -10.16 8.81 -8.82
N PHE A 412 -10.34 8.00 -7.78
CA PHE A 412 -9.39 6.96 -7.35
C PHE A 412 -9.80 5.53 -7.71
N ILE A 413 -10.77 5.34 -8.60
CA ILE A 413 -11.02 4.00 -9.14
C ILE A 413 -9.73 3.44 -9.78
N PHE A 414 -9.43 2.18 -9.53
CA PHE A 414 -8.17 1.48 -9.83
C PHE A 414 -6.95 1.95 -9.03
N GLU A 415 -7.15 2.63 -7.90
CA GLU A 415 -6.09 3.10 -7.01
C GLU A 415 -6.31 2.70 -5.53
N ASN A 416 -7.15 1.71 -5.28
CA ASN A 416 -7.29 1.05 -3.98
C ASN A 416 -7.70 1.96 -2.80
N GLN A 417 -8.59 2.94 -3.01
CA GLN A 417 -8.97 3.87 -1.94
C GLN A 417 -10.35 3.59 -1.32
N TYR A 418 -11.34 3.24 -2.14
CA TYR A 418 -12.75 3.36 -1.76
C TYR A 418 -13.18 2.45 -0.60
N PHE A 419 -12.70 1.21 -0.51
CA PHE A 419 -13.00 0.32 0.61
C PHE A 419 -12.58 0.93 1.95
N PHE A 420 -11.37 1.46 2.02
CA PHE A 420 -10.82 2.06 3.22
C PHE A 420 -11.56 3.35 3.61
N ASP A 421 -12.04 4.11 2.64
CA ASP A 421 -12.88 5.28 2.89
C ASP A 421 -14.24 4.88 3.49
N LEU A 422 -14.86 3.80 2.98
CA LEU A 422 -16.08 3.24 3.56
C LEU A 422 -15.87 2.79 5.01
N MET A 423 -14.76 2.06 5.28
CA MET A 423 -14.46 1.57 6.62
C MET A 423 -14.23 2.70 7.61
N ARG A 424 -13.42 3.71 7.26
CA ARG A 424 -13.13 4.86 8.13
C ARG A 424 -14.39 5.68 8.46
N ASN A 425 -15.33 5.72 7.53
CA ASN A 425 -16.56 6.50 7.66
C ASN A 425 -17.77 5.63 8.08
N HIS A 426 -17.53 4.41 8.57
CA HIS A 426 -18.54 3.48 9.10
C HIS A 426 -19.67 3.19 8.10
N LYS A 427 -19.34 3.09 6.81
CA LYS A 427 -20.30 2.86 5.73
C LYS A 427 -20.39 1.37 5.39
N ASN A 428 -21.58 0.94 4.98
CA ASN A 428 -21.80 -0.40 4.44
C ASN A 428 -21.15 -0.54 3.06
N ILE A 429 -20.80 -1.76 2.70
CA ILE A 429 -20.40 -2.10 1.34
C ILE A 429 -21.65 -2.40 0.53
N VAL A 430 -21.68 -1.91 -0.72
CA VAL A 430 -22.76 -2.14 -1.66
C VAL A 430 -22.17 -2.53 -3.02
N ARG A 431 -22.43 -3.77 -3.46
CA ARG A 431 -21.96 -4.34 -4.73
C ARG A 431 -23.17 -4.83 -5.53
N ASN A 432 -23.75 -3.92 -6.34
CA ASN A 432 -24.95 -4.24 -7.12
C ASN A 432 -24.62 -4.86 -8.47
N ASP A 433 -23.61 -4.34 -9.19
CA ASP A 433 -23.24 -4.82 -10.52
C ASP A 433 -22.13 -5.87 -10.44
N GLY A 434 -22.42 -7.06 -10.98
CA GLY A 434 -21.43 -8.11 -11.20
C GLY A 434 -20.90 -8.80 -9.95
N CYS A 435 -21.54 -8.63 -8.80
CA CYS A 435 -21.19 -9.40 -7.62
C CYS A 435 -21.59 -10.87 -7.81
N ILE A 436 -20.63 -11.77 -7.66
CA ILE A 436 -20.79 -13.22 -7.75
C ILE A 436 -20.42 -13.93 -6.43
N SER A 437 -20.33 -13.17 -5.33
CA SER A 437 -20.16 -13.67 -3.98
C SER A 437 -21.51 -14.01 -3.35
N LEU A 438 -21.51 -14.90 -2.36
CA LEU A 438 -22.69 -15.16 -1.51
C LEU A 438 -23.00 -13.96 -0.59
N ASN A 439 -22.00 -13.12 -0.30
CA ASN A 439 -22.15 -11.94 0.55
C ASN A 439 -21.75 -10.67 -0.22
N CYS A 440 -22.70 -10.12 -0.98
CA CYS A 440 -22.45 -8.95 -1.81
C CYS A 440 -22.45 -7.63 -1.03
N ASN A 441 -23.26 -7.52 0.02
CA ASN A 441 -23.54 -6.27 0.71
C ASN A 441 -23.34 -6.40 2.24
N PRO A 442 -22.11 -6.69 2.70
CA PRO A 442 -21.86 -6.81 4.13
C PRO A 442 -21.99 -5.45 4.82
N ALA A 443 -22.66 -5.45 5.98
CA ALA A 443 -22.83 -4.25 6.78
C ALA A 443 -21.61 -3.98 7.66
N TYR A 444 -21.36 -2.70 7.94
CA TYR A 444 -20.45 -2.24 8.98
C TYR A 444 -21.15 -2.23 10.35
N PRO A 445 -20.51 -2.59 11.46
CA PRO A 445 -19.17 -3.16 11.56
C PRO A 445 -19.12 -4.65 11.19
N ASN A 446 -17.96 -5.10 10.69
CA ASN A 446 -17.77 -6.51 10.34
C ASN A 446 -16.34 -6.96 10.66
N ASN A 447 -16.20 -8.10 11.35
CA ASN A 447 -14.89 -8.65 11.67
C ASN A 447 -14.10 -9.08 10.43
N LYS A 448 -14.81 -9.46 9.35
CA LYS A 448 -14.20 -9.89 8.08
C LYS A 448 -13.76 -8.73 7.16
N PHE A 449 -13.86 -7.49 7.62
CA PHE A 449 -13.31 -6.33 6.90
C PHE A 449 -11.80 -6.17 7.08
N VAL A 450 -11.20 -6.98 7.93
CA VAL A 450 -9.74 -7.09 8.08
C VAL A 450 -9.31 -8.52 7.87
N ALA A 451 -8.12 -8.71 7.34
CA ALA A 451 -7.58 -10.04 7.08
C ALA A 451 -7.20 -10.77 8.39
N PRO A 452 -7.18 -12.10 8.38
CA PRO A 452 -6.65 -12.88 9.51
C PRO A 452 -5.14 -12.74 9.61
N ILE A 453 -4.62 -12.76 10.84
CA ILE A 453 -3.19 -12.99 11.04
C ILE A 453 -2.87 -14.43 10.58
N PRO A 454 -1.87 -14.60 9.67
CA PRO A 454 -1.56 -15.95 9.16
C PRO A 454 -1.25 -16.96 10.28
N GLN A 455 -1.82 -18.15 10.19
CA GLN A 455 -1.68 -19.19 11.19
C GLN A 455 -0.20 -19.55 11.46
N ALA A 456 0.64 -19.51 10.43
CA ALA A 456 2.08 -19.74 10.56
C ALA A 456 2.72 -18.77 11.58
N THR A 457 2.31 -17.49 11.59
CA THR A 457 2.79 -16.49 12.55
C THR A 457 2.33 -16.80 13.97
N ILE A 458 1.07 -17.18 14.15
CA ILE A 458 0.51 -17.52 15.45
C ILE A 458 1.18 -18.79 16.02
N SER A 459 1.45 -19.78 15.16
CA SER A 459 2.04 -21.05 15.58
C SER A 459 3.46 -20.92 16.14
N VAL A 460 4.22 -19.91 15.70
CA VAL A 460 5.59 -19.67 16.16
C VAL A 460 5.70 -18.58 17.23
N ASN A 461 4.65 -17.79 17.45
CA ASN A 461 4.63 -16.70 18.42
C ASN A 461 3.38 -16.77 19.30
N SER A 462 3.51 -17.34 20.49
CA SER A 462 2.41 -17.49 21.45
C SER A 462 1.87 -16.17 22.02
N ALA A 463 2.58 -15.05 21.86
CA ALA A 463 2.12 -13.72 22.23
C ALA A 463 1.23 -13.07 21.14
N MET A 464 1.12 -13.70 19.97
CA MET A 464 0.33 -13.18 18.85
C MET A 464 -1.15 -13.48 19.05
N GLN A 465 -1.98 -12.45 18.91
CA GLN A 465 -3.44 -12.57 18.98
C GLN A 465 -4.06 -12.48 17.57
N GLN A 466 -5.03 -13.36 17.32
CA GLN A 466 -5.80 -13.34 16.09
C GLN A 466 -6.84 -12.19 16.09
N ASN A 467 -7.25 -11.76 14.91
CA ASN A 467 -8.41 -10.88 14.75
C ASN A 467 -9.69 -11.61 15.16
N PRO A 468 -10.66 -10.91 15.79
CA PRO A 468 -11.98 -11.50 16.06
C PRO A 468 -12.63 -12.03 14.77
N GLY A 469 -13.28 -13.19 14.88
CA GLY A 469 -13.97 -13.82 13.73
C GLY A 469 -13.14 -14.82 12.93
N TYR A 470 -11.88 -15.17 13.40
CA TYR A 470 -11.00 -16.13 12.73
C TYR A 470 -10.50 -17.25 13.63
#